data_b08c02d2c38ca93a766ead90cb45c934
#
_entry.id   b08c02d2c38ca93a766ead90cb45c934
#
_cell.length_a   1.000
_cell.length_b   1.000
_cell.length_c   1.000
_cell.angle_alpha   90.00
_cell.angle_beta   90.00
_cell.angle_gamma   90.00
#
_symmetry.space_group_name_H-M   'P 1'
#
loop_
_entity.id
_entity.type
_entity.pdbx_description
1 polymer ?
#
loop_
_entity_poly.entity_id
_entity_poly.type
_entity_poly.pdbx_seq_one_letter_code
_entity_poly.pdbx_strand_id
1 'polypeptide(L)'
;ETALSREKGSTRLVYLSPRGKTFNQSLAQQWSKNDGIILICGRFEGIDQRVINYYEIEEVSLGDFVMTGGEIAAQAMIDATIRLLPGVLGNQDSLKSESHSNGLLEHDQFTRPDDWKGQKVPEILTSGHHMKIEDWRENQSKSNTKRYRADMWRKVRPETVSYTHLRAHETVH
;
A
#
# COMPACT_ATOMS: atom_id res chain seq x y z
N GLU A 1 26.60 14.47 7.44
CA GLU A 1 27.46 13.87 8.47
C GLU A 1 26.92 14.07 9.89
N THR A 2 26.59 15.31 10.30
CA THR A 2 26.11 15.60 11.66
C THR A 2 24.85 14.86 12.07
N ALA A 3 23.90 14.63 11.15
CA ALA A 3 22.69 13.85 11.42
C ALA A 3 23.00 12.36 11.63
N LEU A 4 23.92 11.81 10.83
CA LEU A 4 24.31 10.40 10.88
C LEU A 4 25.14 10.04 12.11
N SER A 5 25.94 10.97 12.63
CA SER A 5 26.79 10.76 13.81
C SER A 5 25.99 10.58 15.11
N ARG A 6 24.70 10.90 15.12
CA ARG A 6 23.82 10.80 16.30
C ARG A 6 23.00 9.52 16.36
N GLU A 7 23.01 8.74 15.28
CA GLU A 7 22.18 7.55 15.18
C GLU A 7 22.89 6.32 15.73
N LYS A 8 22.16 5.54 16.54
CA LYS A 8 22.56 4.24 17.05
C LYS A 8 21.56 3.21 16.54
N GLY A 9 22.05 2.13 15.95
CA GLY A 9 21.21 1.04 15.47
C GLY A 9 21.04 1.02 13.95
N SER A 10 20.04 0.28 13.45
CA SER A 10 19.75 0.12 12.02
C SER A 10 18.87 1.27 11.52
N THR A 11 19.46 2.45 11.36
CA THR A 11 18.77 3.63 10.82
C THR A 11 18.86 3.62 9.29
N ARG A 12 17.71 3.73 8.65
CA ARG A 12 17.60 3.78 7.20
C ARG A 12 17.72 5.22 6.69
N LEU A 13 18.53 5.42 5.67
CA LEU A 13 18.65 6.71 4.99
C LEU A 13 17.83 6.70 3.70
N VAL A 14 16.92 7.64 3.56
CA VAL A 14 16.01 7.70 2.41
C VAL A 14 15.97 9.12 1.84
N TYR A 15 16.25 9.25 0.56
CA TYR A 15 16.04 10.47 -0.21
C TYR A 15 14.73 10.38 -1.00
N LEU A 16 13.88 11.39 -0.82
CA LEU A 16 12.59 11.45 -1.51
C LEU A 16 12.77 12.06 -2.90
N SER A 17 12.66 11.21 -3.91
CA SER A 17 12.98 11.55 -5.30
C SER A 17 11.99 10.86 -6.25
N PRO A 18 11.53 11.56 -7.33
CA PRO A 18 10.69 10.93 -8.36
C PRO A 18 11.36 9.75 -9.07
N ARG A 19 12.69 9.64 -9.03
CA ARG A 19 13.46 8.53 -9.62
C ARG A 19 13.42 7.27 -8.77
N GLY A 20 13.03 7.42 -7.50
CA GLY A 20 13.08 6.33 -6.53
C GLY A 20 12.04 5.24 -6.76
N LYS A 21 12.23 4.12 -6.06
CA LYS A 21 11.25 3.05 -5.98
C LYS A 21 9.94 3.59 -5.40
N THR A 22 8.82 3.26 -6.03
CA THR A 22 7.51 3.71 -5.54
C THR A 22 7.19 3.14 -4.16
N PHE A 23 6.84 4.03 -3.24
CA PHE A 23 6.40 3.69 -1.89
C PHE A 23 5.07 2.92 -1.93
N ASN A 24 4.92 1.93 -1.08
CA ASN A 24 3.72 1.12 -0.95
C ASN A 24 3.61 0.51 0.45
N GLN A 25 2.50 -0.16 0.75
CA GLN A 25 2.23 -0.75 2.06
C GLN A 25 3.32 -1.74 2.51
N SER A 26 3.87 -2.54 1.59
CA SER A 26 4.95 -3.47 1.91
C SER A 26 6.22 -2.74 2.35
N LEU A 27 6.54 -1.61 1.72
CA LEU A 27 7.69 -0.80 2.12
C LEU A 27 7.46 -0.11 3.48
N ALA A 28 6.24 0.38 3.74
CA ALA A 28 5.85 0.90 5.05
C ALA A 28 6.01 -0.16 6.15
N GLN A 29 5.58 -1.41 5.89
CA GLN A 29 5.77 -2.54 6.81
C GLN A 29 7.25 -2.90 7.04
N GLN A 30 8.09 -2.75 6.03
CA GLN A 30 9.54 -2.93 6.21
C GLN A 30 10.12 -1.80 7.06
N TRP A 31 9.72 -0.57 6.78
CA TRP A 31 10.19 0.60 7.53
C TRP A 31 9.77 0.58 9.00
N SER A 32 8.57 0.11 9.31
CA SER A 32 8.08 0.02 10.70
C SER A 32 8.88 -0.95 11.58
N LYS A 33 9.75 -1.78 11.00
CA LYS A 33 10.63 -2.72 11.71
C LYS A 33 12.04 -2.17 11.96
N ASN A 34 12.39 -1.00 11.41
CA ASN A 34 13.67 -0.37 11.62
C ASN A 34 13.69 0.43 12.94
N ASP A 35 14.85 0.61 13.52
CA ASP A 35 15.03 1.43 14.74
C ASP A 35 14.80 2.92 14.47
N GLY A 36 15.07 3.37 13.24
CA GLY A 36 14.86 4.74 12.81
C GLY A 36 14.91 4.91 11.29
N ILE A 37 14.38 6.03 10.82
CA ILE A 37 14.45 6.45 9.42
C ILE A 37 14.80 7.93 9.36
N ILE A 38 15.80 8.26 8.55
CA ILE A 38 16.13 9.64 8.20
C ILE A 38 15.59 9.90 6.79
N LEU A 39 14.60 10.78 6.68
CA LEU A 39 14.05 11.22 5.41
C LEU A 39 14.71 12.51 4.96
N ILE A 40 15.33 12.49 3.79
CA ILE A 40 15.99 13.64 3.19
C ILE A 40 15.01 14.24 2.17
N CYS A 41 14.55 15.46 2.46
CA CYS A 41 13.66 16.23 1.59
C CYS A 41 14.50 17.18 0.74
N GLY A 42 14.65 16.85 -0.53
CA GLY A 42 15.34 17.70 -1.50
C GLY A 42 14.47 18.85 -1.99
N ARG A 43 15.12 19.91 -2.43
CA ARG A 43 14.51 21.04 -3.15
C ARG A 43 15.31 21.31 -4.42
N PHE A 44 14.74 22.14 -5.30
CA PHE A 44 15.37 22.52 -6.59
C PHE A 44 15.71 21.29 -7.43
N GLU A 45 16.93 21.20 -7.93
CA GLU A 45 17.42 20.14 -8.81
C GLU A 45 17.82 18.85 -8.06
N GLY A 46 17.67 18.81 -6.74
CA GLY A 46 17.97 17.63 -5.91
C GLY A 46 19.32 17.70 -5.17
N ILE A 47 19.90 16.54 -4.87
CA ILE A 47 21.17 16.43 -4.16
C ILE A 47 22.23 15.77 -5.06
N ASP A 48 23.49 16.04 -4.75
CA ASP A 48 24.63 15.50 -5.49
C ASP A 48 24.65 13.97 -5.47
N GLN A 49 24.72 13.37 -6.64
CA GLN A 49 24.70 11.92 -6.81
C GLN A 49 25.85 11.22 -6.05
N ARG A 50 26.98 11.88 -5.89
CA ARG A 50 28.13 11.34 -5.13
C ARG A 50 27.81 11.16 -3.66
N VAL A 51 26.94 12.02 -3.09
CA VAL A 51 26.45 11.90 -1.70
C VAL A 51 25.52 10.70 -1.58
N ILE A 52 24.60 10.54 -2.53
CA ILE A 52 23.68 9.40 -2.57
C ILE A 52 24.48 8.09 -2.61
N ASN A 53 25.45 8.00 -3.50
CA ASN A 53 26.27 6.81 -3.68
C ASN A 53 27.18 6.54 -2.47
N TYR A 54 27.80 7.56 -1.91
CA TYR A 54 28.73 7.40 -0.79
C TYR A 54 28.07 6.90 0.48
N TYR A 55 26.86 7.42 0.78
CA TYR A 55 26.10 7.03 1.97
C TYR A 55 25.08 5.92 1.71
N GLU A 56 25.06 5.34 0.51
CA GLU A 56 24.10 4.29 0.09
C GLU A 56 22.64 4.68 0.40
N ILE A 57 22.29 5.93 0.07
CA ILE A 57 20.97 6.50 0.37
C ILE A 57 19.93 5.85 -0.57
N GLU A 58 18.91 5.25 0.00
CA GLU A 58 17.79 4.70 -0.77
C GLU A 58 16.96 5.84 -1.37
N GLU A 59 16.67 5.79 -2.68
CA GLU A 59 15.75 6.73 -3.32
C GLU A 59 14.33 6.14 -3.35
N VAL A 60 13.36 6.91 -2.83
CA VAL A 60 11.95 6.49 -2.76
C VAL A 60 11.04 7.59 -3.30
N SER A 61 10.11 7.20 -4.16
CA SER A 61 9.09 8.06 -4.75
C SER A 61 7.73 7.84 -4.08
N LEU A 62 6.97 8.91 -3.88
CA LEU A 62 5.57 8.80 -3.44
C LEU A 62 4.66 8.30 -4.58
N GLY A 63 5.02 8.55 -5.84
CA GLY A 63 4.24 8.18 -7.03
C GLY A 63 4.78 8.84 -8.28
N ASP A 64 4.14 8.56 -9.41
CA ASP A 64 4.56 9.04 -10.74
C ASP A 64 4.07 10.47 -11.00
N PHE A 65 4.46 11.40 -10.15
CA PHE A 65 4.19 12.85 -10.27
C PHE A 65 5.30 13.64 -9.56
N VAL A 66 5.37 14.93 -9.88
CA VAL A 66 6.38 15.84 -9.34
C VAL A 66 5.76 16.83 -8.36
N MET A 67 6.43 17.05 -7.24
CA MET A 67 6.08 18.03 -6.20
C MET A 67 7.19 19.07 -6.06
N THR A 68 6.88 20.23 -5.47
CA THR A 68 7.85 21.31 -5.24
C THR A 68 8.93 20.98 -4.20
N GLY A 69 8.70 19.96 -3.37
CA GLY A 69 9.64 19.49 -2.35
C GLY A 69 9.22 18.14 -1.78
N GLY A 70 10.10 17.51 -1.00
CA GLY A 70 9.89 16.19 -0.44
C GLY A 70 9.08 16.17 0.86
N GLU A 71 8.75 17.31 1.45
CA GLU A 71 8.19 17.39 2.80
C GLU A 71 6.80 16.75 2.91
N ILE A 72 5.93 16.96 1.91
CA ILE A 72 4.59 16.35 1.88
C ILE A 72 4.70 14.83 1.67
N ALA A 73 5.62 14.39 0.80
CA ALA A 73 5.90 12.95 0.64
C ALA A 73 6.40 12.34 1.95
N ALA A 74 7.29 13.03 2.67
CA ALA A 74 7.77 12.59 3.98
C ALA A 74 6.61 12.41 4.96
N GLN A 75 5.72 13.38 5.07
CA GLN A 75 4.54 13.31 5.94
C GLN A 75 3.65 12.10 5.62
N ALA A 76 3.33 11.88 4.34
CA ALA A 76 2.52 10.75 3.91
C ALA A 76 3.19 9.40 4.24
N MET A 77 4.50 9.28 3.98
CA MET A 77 5.26 8.06 4.25
C MET A 77 5.43 7.80 5.75
N ILE A 78 5.63 8.87 6.55
CA ILE A 78 5.68 8.79 8.02
C ILE A 78 4.34 8.28 8.54
N ASP A 79 3.23 8.91 8.17
CA ASP A 79 1.90 8.51 8.63
C ASP A 79 1.60 7.04 8.30
N ALA A 80 1.82 6.64 7.04
CA ALA A 80 1.63 5.26 6.60
C ALA A 80 2.52 4.24 7.35
N THR A 81 3.67 4.68 7.87
CA THR A 81 4.63 3.82 8.57
C THR A 81 4.35 3.77 10.07
N ILE A 82 4.18 4.92 10.74
CA ILE A 82 4.05 4.97 12.19
C ILE A 82 2.75 4.33 12.69
N ARG A 83 1.67 4.38 11.89
CA ARG A 83 0.41 3.71 12.23
C ARG A 83 0.54 2.19 12.34
N LEU A 84 1.61 1.61 11.79
CA LEU A 84 1.91 0.17 11.87
C LEU A 84 2.69 -0.19 13.15
N LEU A 85 3.18 0.78 13.90
CA LEU A 85 3.89 0.54 15.14
C LEU A 85 2.92 0.10 16.25
N PRO A 86 3.35 -0.82 17.13
CA PRO A 86 2.54 -1.24 18.27
C PRO A 86 2.11 -0.06 19.14
N GLY A 87 0.83 0.01 19.49
CA GLY A 87 0.30 1.02 20.40
C GLY A 87 -0.02 2.39 19.79
N VAL A 88 0.25 2.62 18.49
CA VAL A 88 -0.10 3.86 17.80
C VAL A 88 -1.60 3.90 17.45
N LEU A 89 -2.16 2.80 16.95
CA LEU A 89 -3.59 2.67 16.73
C LEU A 89 -4.26 1.95 17.91
N GLY A 90 -5.44 2.43 18.30
CA GLY A 90 -6.19 1.87 19.41
C GLY A 90 -6.70 0.44 19.18
N ASN A 91 -6.92 0.05 17.93
CA ASN A 91 -7.31 -1.31 17.54
C ASN A 91 -6.37 -1.85 16.46
N GLN A 92 -5.46 -2.72 16.85
CA GLN A 92 -4.51 -3.35 15.91
C GLN A 92 -5.17 -4.42 15.01
N ASP A 93 -6.32 -4.98 15.40
CA ASP A 93 -7.01 -5.96 14.57
C ASP A 93 -7.60 -5.34 13.31
N SER A 94 -7.88 -4.02 13.32
CA SER A 94 -8.33 -3.30 12.12
C SER A 94 -7.29 -3.33 10.99
N LEU A 95 -6.00 -3.36 11.32
CA LEU A 95 -4.91 -3.42 10.32
C LEU A 95 -4.93 -4.69 9.47
N LYS A 96 -5.52 -5.79 9.99
CA LYS A 96 -5.55 -7.07 9.28
C LYS A 96 -6.51 -7.08 8.09
N SER A 97 -7.58 -6.28 8.17
CA SER A 97 -8.64 -6.22 7.15
C SER A 97 -8.56 -4.98 6.24
N GLU A 98 -7.63 -4.08 6.52
CA GLU A 98 -7.46 -2.86 5.71
C GLU A 98 -6.95 -3.14 4.29
N SER A 99 -7.23 -2.21 3.39
CA SER A 99 -6.72 -2.24 2.01
C SER A 99 -5.19 -2.41 1.99
N HIS A 100 -4.72 -3.25 1.08
CA HIS A 100 -3.30 -3.58 0.87
C HIS A 100 -2.62 -4.45 1.94
N SER A 101 -3.25 -4.75 3.09
CA SER A 101 -2.64 -5.58 4.13
C SER A 101 -2.43 -7.04 3.68
N ASN A 102 -3.38 -7.58 2.93
CA ASN A 102 -3.37 -8.95 2.38
C ASN A 102 -3.36 -8.99 0.83
N GLY A 103 -3.02 -7.86 0.19
CA GLY A 103 -3.02 -7.73 -1.27
C GLY A 103 -4.39 -7.44 -1.89
N LEU A 104 -5.43 -7.27 -1.09
CA LEU A 104 -6.78 -6.91 -1.52
C LEU A 104 -7.15 -5.49 -1.09
N LEU A 105 -8.19 -4.93 -1.69
CA LEU A 105 -8.90 -3.76 -1.16
C LEU A 105 -9.84 -4.19 -0.06
N GLU A 106 -10.14 -3.28 0.85
CA GLU A 106 -11.14 -3.47 1.90
C GLU A 106 -12.56 -3.59 1.31
N HIS A 107 -13.46 -4.23 2.08
CA HIS A 107 -14.87 -4.29 1.76
C HIS A 107 -15.56 -2.93 1.93
N ASP A 108 -16.78 -2.78 1.39
CA ASP A 108 -17.57 -1.57 1.55
C ASP A 108 -17.94 -1.36 3.02
N GLN A 109 -17.83 -0.11 3.47
CA GLN A 109 -18.17 0.30 4.82
C GLN A 109 -19.58 0.89 4.86
N PHE A 110 -20.35 0.56 5.88
CA PHE A 110 -21.70 1.05 6.11
C PHE A 110 -21.82 1.66 7.50
N THR A 111 -22.64 2.72 7.61
CA THR A 111 -22.92 3.39 8.86
C THR A 111 -24.42 3.71 8.97
N ARG A 112 -24.85 4.26 10.08
CA ARG A 112 -26.23 4.71 10.26
C ARG A 112 -26.54 5.97 9.44
N PRO A 113 -27.82 6.15 9.00
CA PRO A 113 -28.97 5.28 9.23
C PRO A 113 -28.97 4.02 8.34
N ASP A 114 -29.72 2.97 8.72
CA ASP A 114 -29.81 1.70 7.99
C ASP A 114 -30.43 1.85 6.61
N ASP A 115 -31.25 2.88 6.41
CA ASP A 115 -31.77 3.31 5.11
C ASP A 115 -31.40 4.77 4.86
N TRP A 116 -30.57 4.98 3.85
CA TRP A 116 -30.23 6.31 3.39
C TRP A 116 -30.71 6.53 1.96
N LYS A 117 -31.77 7.33 1.82
CA LYS A 117 -32.39 7.65 0.50
C LYS A 117 -32.80 6.42 -0.31
N GLY A 118 -33.36 5.42 0.37
CA GLY A 118 -33.78 4.15 -0.26
C GLY A 118 -32.65 3.13 -0.47
N GLN A 119 -31.42 3.46 -0.10
CA GLN A 119 -30.27 2.55 -0.12
C GLN A 119 -30.07 1.95 1.27
N LYS A 120 -30.30 0.66 1.40
CA LYS A 120 -30.24 -0.04 2.68
C LYS A 120 -28.88 -0.66 2.94
N VAL A 121 -28.50 -0.69 4.22
CA VAL A 121 -27.38 -1.52 4.68
C VAL A 121 -27.72 -2.99 4.37
N PRO A 122 -26.77 -3.79 3.85
CA PRO A 122 -26.99 -5.23 3.65
C PRO A 122 -27.44 -5.92 4.93
N GLU A 123 -28.54 -6.65 4.90
CA GLU A 123 -29.15 -7.30 6.08
C GLU A 123 -28.19 -8.25 6.80
N ILE A 124 -27.26 -8.86 6.06
CA ILE A 124 -26.25 -9.73 6.64
C ILE A 124 -25.37 -9.02 7.67
N LEU A 125 -25.09 -7.74 7.47
CA LEU A 125 -24.23 -6.96 8.39
C LEU A 125 -24.90 -6.64 9.73
N THR A 126 -26.24 -6.68 9.76
CA THR A 126 -27.07 -6.45 10.95
C THR A 126 -27.57 -7.75 11.59
N SER A 127 -27.28 -8.91 10.99
CA SER A 127 -27.80 -10.22 11.40
C SER A 127 -27.23 -10.80 12.69
N GLY A 128 -26.06 -10.29 13.14
CA GLY A 128 -25.31 -10.85 14.27
C GLY A 128 -24.58 -12.18 13.98
N HIS A 129 -24.65 -12.71 12.77
CA HIS A 129 -23.97 -13.94 12.38
C HIS A 129 -22.54 -13.69 11.97
N HIS A 130 -21.60 -13.64 12.91
CA HIS A 130 -20.20 -13.26 12.68
C HIS A 130 -19.54 -13.98 11.49
N MET A 131 -19.66 -15.31 11.41
CA MET A 131 -19.06 -16.06 10.29
C MET A 131 -19.59 -15.63 8.92
N LYS A 132 -20.91 -15.44 8.80
CA LYS A 132 -21.52 -14.99 7.54
C LYS A 132 -21.15 -13.55 7.19
N ILE A 133 -20.94 -12.71 8.21
CA ILE A 133 -20.46 -11.33 8.03
C ILE A 133 -19.03 -11.36 7.51
N GLU A 134 -18.16 -12.20 8.06
CA GLU A 134 -16.78 -12.37 7.58
C GLU A 134 -16.74 -12.87 6.13
N ASP A 135 -17.51 -13.90 5.79
CA ASP A 135 -17.63 -14.41 4.41
C ASP A 135 -18.10 -13.31 3.45
N TRP A 136 -19.07 -12.50 3.87
CA TRP A 136 -19.56 -11.39 3.08
C TRP A 136 -18.48 -10.35 2.84
N ARG A 137 -17.75 -9.94 3.90
CA ARG A 137 -16.63 -8.99 3.83
C ARG A 137 -15.55 -9.46 2.88
N GLU A 138 -15.15 -10.73 2.99
CA GLU A 138 -14.13 -11.32 2.13
C GLU A 138 -14.57 -11.31 0.65
N ASN A 139 -15.82 -11.67 0.38
CA ASN A 139 -16.38 -11.66 -0.97
C ASN A 139 -16.46 -10.24 -1.55
N GLN A 140 -16.85 -9.26 -0.75
CA GLN A 140 -16.84 -7.85 -1.15
C GLN A 140 -15.43 -7.33 -1.42
N SER A 141 -14.47 -7.64 -0.57
CA SER A 141 -13.07 -7.31 -0.74
C SER A 141 -12.51 -7.85 -2.08
N LYS A 142 -12.79 -9.12 -2.40
CA LYS A 142 -12.43 -9.74 -3.69
C LYS A 142 -13.12 -9.03 -4.87
N SER A 143 -14.40 -8.73 -4.75
CA SER A 143 -15.17 -8.03 -5.77
C SER A 143 -14.65 -6.62 -6.02
N ASN A 144 -14.40 -5.85 -4.96
CA ASN A 144 -13.85 -4.52 -5.03
C ASN A 144 -12.46 -4.52 -5.67
N THR A 145 -11.60 -5.44 -5.26
CA THR A 145 -10.26 -5.56 -5.84
C THR A 145 -10.31 -5.88 -7.32
N LYS A 146 -11.16 -6.82 -7.73
CA LYS A 146 -11.35 -7.16 -9.14
C LYS A 146 -11.87 -5.97 -9.96
N ARG A 147 -12.79 -5.19 -9.40
CA ARG A 147 -13.43 -4.05 -10.08
C ARG A 147 -12.51 -2.83 -10.18
N TYR A 148 -11.86 -2.45 -9.09
CA TYR A 148 -11.15 -1.18 -8.98
C TYR A 148 -9.64 -1.30 -9.15
N ARG A 149 -9.05 -2.47 -8.84
CA ARG A 149 -7.62 -2.71 -8.88
C ARG A 149 -7.29 -4.06 -9.53
N ALA A 150 -7.60 -4.15 -10.83
CA ALA A 150 -7.30 -5.33 -11.64
C ALA A 150 -5.82 -5.73 -11.61
N ASP A 151 -4.92 -4.77 -11.43
CA ASP A 151 -3.49 -4.99 -11.26
C ASP A 151 -3.16 -5.76 -9.97
N MET A 152 -3.84 -5.46 -8.86
CA MET A 152 -3.71 -6.18 -7.59
C MET A 152 -4.36 -7.56 -7.69
N TRP A 153 -5.56 -7.63 -8.29
CA TRP A 153 -6.29 -8.89 -8.45
C TRP A 153 -5.48 -9.96 -9.21
N ARG A 154 -4.76 -9.56 -10.27
CA ARG A 154 -3.86 -10.47 -11.01
C ARG A 154 -2.70 -11.01 -10.16
N LYS A 155 -2.24 -10.27 -9.17
CA LYS A 155 -1.16 -10.69 -8.26
C LYS A 155 -1.63 -11.69 -7.21
N VAL A 156 -2.87 -11.54 -6.74
CA VAL A 156 -3.48 -12.43 -5.73
C VAL A 156 -3.99 -13.74 -6.36
N ARG A 157 -4.45 -13.68 -7.61
CA ARG A 157 -4.70 -14.83 -8.47
C ARG A 157 -3.74 -14.77 -9.66
N PRO A 158 -2.57 -15.40 -9.59
CA PRO A 158 -1.86 -15.72 -10.81
C PRO A 158 -2.80 -16.66 -11.58
N GLU A 159 -3.51 -16.10 -12.56
CA GLU A 159 -4.15 -16.93 -13.58
C GLU A 159 -3.06 -17.80 -14.14
N THR A 160 -3.14 -19.09 -13.97
CA THR A 160 -2.59 -20.02 -14.92
C THR A 160 -3.12 -19.54 -16.26
N VAL A 161 -2.30 -18.83 -17.01
CA VAL A 161 -2.56 -18.49 -18.40
C VAL A 161 -2.50 -19.85 -19.09
N SER A 162 -3.65 -20.53 -19.08
CA SER A 162 -3.90 -21.62 -20.00
C SER A 162 -3.87 -20.99 -21.39
N TYR A 163 -2.73 -21.05 -22.02
CA TYR A 163 -2.62 -20.93 -23.46
C TYR A 163 -3.39 -22.12 -24.08
N THR A 164 -4.71 -22.10 -24.00
CA THR A 164 -5.52 -22.90 -24.87
C THR A 164 -5.35 -22.34 -26.27
N HIS A 165 -4.41 -22.97 -26.97
CA HIS A 165 -4.27 -23.11 -28.38
C HIS A 165 -5.40 -22.50 -29.22
N LEU A 166 -5.13 -21.37 -29.84
CA LEU A 166 -5.56 -21.13 -31.19
C LEU A 166 -4.79 -22.12 -32.10
N ARG A 167 -5.26 -23.33 -32.22
CA ARG A 167 -4.94 -24.18 -33.39
C ARG A 167 -5.58 -23.51 -34.58
N ALA A 168 -4.77 -22.84 -35.38
CA ALA A 168 -5.11 -22.52 -36.74
C ALA A 168 -5.47 -23.83 -37.44
N HIS A 169 -6.69 -23.95 -37.88
CA HIS A 169 -7.07 -24.91 -38.88
C HIS A 169 -6.42 -24.46 -40.20
N GLU A 170 -5.28 -25.04 -40.50
CA GLU A 170 -4.86 -25.15 -41.87
C GLU A 170 -5.77 -26.15 -42.54
N THR A 171 -6.70 -25.67 -43.35
CA THR A 171 -7.39 -26.47 -44.36
C THR A 171 -6.54 -26.37 -45.63
N VAL A 172 -5.89 -27.46 -45.92
CA VAL A 172 -5.33 -27.80 -47.24
C VAL A 172 -6.49 -28.01 -48.21
N HIS A 173 -6.48 -27.28 -49.32
CA HIS A 173 -6.87 -27.75 -50.67
C HIS A 173 -6.12 -26.95 -51.70
#